data_6e5540ae057395adfbf302c95f121c65
#
_entry.id   6e5540ae057395adfbf302c95f121c65
#
_cell.length_a   1.000
_cell.length_b   1.000
_cell.length_c   1.000
_cell.angle_alpha   90.00
_cell.angle_beta   90.00
_cell.angle_gamma   90.00
#
_symmetry.space_group_name_H-M   'P 1'
#
loop_
_entity.id
_entity.type
_entity.pdbx_description
1 polymer ?
#
loop_
_entity_poly.entity_id
_entity_poly.type
_entity_poly.pdbx_seq_one_letter_code
_entity_poly.pdbx_strand_id
1 'polypeptide(L)'
;FLVTAAILCSIVSLATGSSWSTAGSMGVAIMGIGTALGFPAAMTAGAVVSGAYFGDKMSPLSDTTNLAPAMAGATLFGHIKHMIYTTGVSLIVALVAYAIMGFMHASNNEVDMSAVQQISDFITSSSKVSIVALIPPIFVIVAVATKMPAIPALIAGTLIGVPFFFWN
;
A
#
# COMPACT_ATOMS: atom_id res chain seq x y z
N PHE A 1 5.23 -12.90 -6.33
CA PHE A 1 5.45 -12.22 -5.06
C PHE A 1 5.71 -10.72 -5.26
N LEU A 2 6.81 -10.30 -5.96
CA LEU A 2 7.20 -8.88 -6.08
C LEU A 2 6.08 -7.99 -6.67
N VAL A 3 5.40 -8.44 -7.72
CA VAL A 3 4.26 -7.74 -8.32
C VAL A 3 3.12 -7.57 -7.33
N THR A 4 2.77 -8.64 -6.61
CA THR A 4 1.73 -8.60 -5.57
C THR A 4 2.10 -7.65 -4.44
N ALA A 5 3.36 -7.66 -4.00
CA ALA A 5 3.88 -6.75 -2.99
C ALA A 5 3.73 -5.27 -3.41
N ALA A 6 4.12 -4.94 -4.64
CA ALA A 6 3.99 -3.58 -5.17
C ALA A 6 2.52 -3.15 -5.28
N ILE A 7 1.63 -4.02 -5.76
CA ILE A 7 0.19 -3.72 -5.87
C ILE A 7 -0.45 -3.53 -4.49
N LEU A 8 -0.17 -4.42 -3.53
CA LEU A 8 -0.69 -4.30 -2.16
C LEU A 8 -0.23 -3.00 -1.50
N CYS A 9 1.06 -2.67 -1.59
CA CYS A 9 1.57 -1.40 -1.07
C CYS A 9 0.94 -0.19 -1.78
N SER A 10 0.65 -0.30 -3.08
CA SER A 10 -0.05 0.77 -3.82
C SER A 10 -1.46 1.00 -3.29
N ILE A 11 -2.21 -0.07 -3.05
CA ILE A 11 -3.59 0.01 -2.53
C ILE A 11 -3.60 0.57 -1.11
N VAL A 12 -2.73 0.06 -0.23
CA VAL A 12 -2.65 0.54 1.15
C VAL A 12 -2.23 2.00 1.21
N SER A 13 -1.22 2.39 0.43
CA SER A 13 -0.74 3.75 0.38
C SER A 13 -1.76 4.72 -0.21
N LEU A 14 -2.52 4.28 -1.22
CA LEU A 14 -3.64 5.05 -1.77
C LEU A 14 -4.71 5.32 -0.70
N ALA A 15 -5.02 4.31 0.12
CA ALA A 15 -6.02 4.40 1.18
C ALA A 15 -5.56 5.25 2.37
N THR A 16 -4.27 5.19 2.72
CA THR A 16 -3.69 5.92 3.87
C THR A 16 -3.19 7.32 3.50
N GLY A 17 -2.87 7.55 2.23
CA GLY A 17 -2.27 8.81 1.76
C GLY A 17 -0.83 9.00 2.24
N SER A 18 -0.11 7.93 2.58
CA SER A 18 1.24 8.03 3.12
C SER A 18 2.13 6.87 2.68
N SER A 19 3.14 7.16 1.90
CA SER A 19 4.18 6.18 1.53
C SER A 19 5.02 5.75 2.72
N TRP A 20 5.33 6.65 3.64
CA TRP A 20 6.11 6.36 4.84
C TRP A 20 5.40 5.39 5.78
N SER A 21 4.12 5.65 6.07
CA SER A 21 3.31 4.76 6.91
C SER A 21 3.17 3.38 6.27
N THR A 22 2.94 3.33 4.96
CA THR A 22 2.81 2.06 4.22
C THR A 22 4.12 1.28 4.22
N ALA A 23 5.26 1.92 3.95
CA ALA A 23 6.56 1.27 3.98
C ALA A 23 6.93 0.79 5.40
N GLY A 24 6.66 1.61 6.42
CA GLY A 24 6.97 1.28 7.82
C GLY A 24 6.04 0.24 8.47
N SER A 25 4.86 -0.03 7.91
CA SER A 25 3.92 -1.03 8.43
C SER A 25 3.81 -2.24 7.51
N MET A 26 3.02 -2.13 6.44
CA MET A 26 2.83 -3.21 5.47
C MET A 26 4.15 -3.63 4.80
N GLY A 27 5.04 -2.66 4.54
CA GLY A 27 6.33 -2.93 3.93
C GLY A 27 7.22 -3.82 4.80
N VAL A 28 7.24 -3.61 6.10
CA VAL A 28 8.01 -4.47 7.04
C VAL A 28 7.48 -5.90 7.02
N ALA A 29 6.15 -6.08 7.03
CA ALA A 29 5.54 -7.41 6.93
C ALA A 29 5.90 -8.10 5.60
N ILE A 30 5.80 -7.38 4.48
CA ILE A 30 6.16 -7.89 3.15
C ILE A 30 7.66 -8.22 3.06
N MET A 31 8.53 -7.44 3.70
CA MET A 31 9.96 -7.74 3.79
C MET A 31 10.22 -9.06 4.51
N GLY A 32 9.51 -9.32 5.62
CA GLY A 32 9.59 -10.60 6.34
C GLY A 32 9.16 -11.78 5.46
N ILE A 33 8.02 -11.65 4.76
CA ILE A 33 7.54 -12.67 3.83
C ILE A 33 8.53 -12.89 2.66
N GLY A 34 9.05 -11.80 2.10
CA GLY A 34 10.03 -11.87 1.01
C GLY A 34 11.30 -12.61 1.40
N THR A 35 11.79 -12.36 2.62
CA THR A 35 12.95 -13.08 3.18
C THR A 35 12.65 -14.57 3.35
N ALA A 36 11.47 -14.92 3.88
CA ALA A 36 11.03 -16.31 4.05
C ALA A 36 10.88 -17.04 2.70
N LEU A 37 10.49 -16.33 1.64
CA LEU A 37 10.43 -16.84 0.28
C LEU A 37 11.78 -16.87 -0.45
N GLY A 38 12.87 -16.48 0.22
CA GLY A 38 14.21 -16.45 -0.34
C GLY A 38 14.51 -15.29 -1.29
N PHE A 39 13.62 -14.27 -1.37
CA PHE A 39 13.87 -13.10 -2.20
C PHE A 39 14.94 -12.18 -1.60
N PRO A 40 15.86 -11.64 -2.41
CA PRO A 40 16.80 -10.63 -1.95
C PRO A 40 16.06 -9.42 -1.35
N ALA A 41 16.52 -8.97 -0.17
CA ALA A 41 15.90 -7.85 0.53
C ALA A 41 15.79 -6.58 -0.34
N ALA A 42 16.78 -6.31 -1.17
CA ALA A 42 16.78 -5.16 -2.08
C ALA A 42 15.65 -5.21 -3.11
N MET A 43 15.33 -6.40 -3.67
CA MET A 43 14.22 -6.57 -4.62
C MET A 43 12.87 -6.37 -3.94
N THR A 44 12.70 -6.94 -2.76
CA THR A 44 11.47 -6.80 -1.97
C THR A 44 11.27 -5.36 -1.53
N ALA A 45 12.31 -4.70 -1.02
CA ALA A 45 12.27 -3.30 -0.64
C ALA A 45 11.92 -2.39 -1.84
N GLY A 46 12.52 -2.64 -3.00
CA GLY A 46 12.20 -1.93 -4.22
C GLY A 46 10.72 -2.03 -4.60
N ALA A 47 10.14 -3.23 -4.54
CA ALA A 47 8.73 -3.46 -4.83
C ALA A 47 7.80 -2.72 -3.83
N VAL A 48 8.12 -2.81 -2.53
CA VAL A 48 7.41 -2.11 -1.45
C VAL A 48 7.42 -0.59 -1.67
N VAL A 49 8.61 -0.02 -1.86
CA VAL A 49 8.76 1.44 -2.01
C VAL A 49 8.09 1.94 -3.29
N SER A 50 8.23 1.22 -4.41
CA SER A 50 7.58 1.59 -5.66
C SER A 50 6.06 1.63 -5.53
N GLY A 51 5.47 0.61 -4.88
CA GLY A 51 4.04 0.57 -4.64
C GLY A 51 3.58 1.65 -3.66
N ALA A 52 4.27 1.80 -2.53
CA ALA A 52 3.94 2.79 -1.52
C ALA A 52 4.00 4.22 -2.10
N TYR A 53 5.02 4.52 -2.88
CA TYR A 53 5.19 5.83 -3.50
C TYR A 53 4.12 6.13 -4.55
N PHE A 54 3.77 5.13 -5.37
CA PHE A 54 2.69 5.28 -6.35
C PHE A 54 1.35 5.59 -5.67
N GLY A 55 0.98 4.80 -4.64
CA GLY A 55 -0.29 5.01 -3.93
C GLY A 55 -0.37 6.37 -3.27
N ASP A 56 0.71 6.83 -2.64
CA ASP A 56 0.82 8.15 -2.06
C ASP A 56 0.57 9.25 -3.09
N LYS A 57 1.25 9.18 -4.24
CA LYS A 57 1.10 10.16 -5.33
C LYS A 57 -0.30 10.21 -5.95
N MET A 58 -1.02 9.10 -5.94
CA MET A 58 -2.39 9.01 -6.46
C MET A 58 -3.46 9.28 -5.39
N SER A 59 -3.08 9.36 -4.11
CA SER A 59 -4.01 9.55 -3.02
C SER A 59 -4.46 11.01 -2.87
N PRO A 60 -5.77 11.27 -2.85
CA PRO A 60 -6.28 12.59 -2.48
C PRO A 60 -6.09 12.91 -0.99
N LEU A 61 -5.65 11.95 -0.18
CA LEU A 61 -5.36 12.11 1.25
C LEU A 61 -3.89 12.49 1.51
N SER A 62 -3.02 12.34 0.50
CA SER A 62 -1.60 12.66 0.62
C SER A 62 -1.37 14.16 0.78
N ASP A 63 -0.50 14.51 1.72
CA ASP A 63 -0.06 15.88 1.95
C ASP A 63 0.64 16.46 0.71
N THR A 64 1.55 15.69 0.10
CA THR A 64 2.29 16.12 -1.09
C THR A 64 1.37 16.31 -2.29
N THR A 65 0.38 15.44 -2.47
CA THR A 65 -0.59 15.49 -3.57
C THR A 65 -1.56 16.68 -3.40
N ASN A 66 -1.83 17.10 -2.17
CA ASN A 66 -2.65 18.28 -1.88
C ASN A 66 -1.85 19.58 -1.98
N LEU A 67 -0.64 19.62 -1.45
CA LEU A 67 0.17 20.84 -1.37
C LEU A 67 0.63 21.32 -2.75
N ALA A 68 1.09 20.42 -3.61
CA ALA A 68 1.63 20.79 -4.91
C ALA A 68 0.63 21.55 -5.80
N PRO A 69 -0.61 21.08 -6.05
CA PRO A 69 -1.57 21.82 -6.83
C PRO A 69 -2.05 23.09 -6.14
N ALA A 70 -2.16 23.10 -4.81
CA ALA A 70 -2.55 24.30 -4.07
C ALA A 70 -1.56 25.47 -4.29
N MET A 71 -0.25 25.18 -4.26
CA MET A 71 0.79 26.15 -4.53
C MET A 71 0.85 26.59 -5.99
N ALA A 72 0.45 25.71 -6.92
CA ALA A 72 0.40 26.01 -8.35
C ALA A 72 -0.93 26.64 -8.83
N GLY A 73 -1.91 26.83 -7.94
CA GLY A 73 -3.23 27.34 -8.29
C GLY A 73 -4.06 26.34 -9.12
N ALA A 74 -3.74 25.05 -9.07
CA ALA A 74 -4.43 23.98 -9.77
C ALA A 74 -5.42 23.24 -8.84
N THR A 75 -6.37 22.49 -9.45
CA THR A 75 -7.29 21.67 -8.67
C THR A 75 -6.68 20.32 -8.32
N LEU A 76 -6.97 19.79 -7.12
CA LEU A 76 -6.47 18.50 -6.64
C LEU A 76 -6.74 17.36 -7.64
N PHE A 77 -7.99 17.20 -8.07
CA PHE A 77 -8.34 16.11 -8.98
C PHE A 77 -7.81 16.31 -10.41
N GLY A 78 -7.63 17.56 -10.84
CA GLY A 78 -6.94 17.88 -12.08
C GLY A 78 -5.49 17.43 -12.04
N HIS A 79 -4.80 17.68 -10.93
CA HIS A 79 -3.43 17.24 -10.68
C HIS A 79 -3.31 15.71 -10.68
N ILE A 80 -4.15 15.02 -9.89
CA ILE A 80 -4.15 13.55 -9.83
C ILE A 80 -4.39 12.94 -11.22
N LYS A 81 -5.40 13.46 -11.95
CA LYS A 81 -5.70 12.99 -13.31
C LYS A 81 -4.49 13.15 -14.26
N HIS A 82 -3.76 14.25 -14.16
CA HIS A 82 -2.56 14.46 -14.96
C HIS A 82 -1.43 13.49 -14.58
N MET A 83 -1.24 13.26 -13.28
CA MET A 83 -0.22 12.33 -12.77
C MET A 83 -0.43 10.87 -13.20
N ILE A 84 -1.66 10.45 -13.55
CA ILE A 84 -1.91 9.10 -14.08
C ILE A 84 -1.05 8.82 -15.32
N TYR A 85 -0.84 9.81 -16.18
CA TYR A 85 -0.05 9.64 -17.40
C TYR A 85 1.45 9.46 -17.13
N THR A 86 1.99 10.02 -16.08
CA THR A 86 3.40 9.91 -15.73
C THR A 86 3.65 8.78 -14.74
N THR A 87 3.01 8.84 -13.59
CA THR A 87 3.21 7.89 -12.48
C THR A 87 2.60 6.51 -12.79
N GLY A 88 1.46 6.48 -13.51
CA GLY A 88 0.84 5.23 -13.95
C GLY A 88 1.71 4.46 -14.93
N VAL A 89 2.29 5.12 -15.92
CA VAL A 89 3.22 4.49 -16.87
C VAL A 89 4.46 3.97 -16.14
N SER A 90 5.01 4.76 -15.19
CA SER A 90 6.16 4.35 -14.40
C SER A 90 5.86 3.09 -13.56
N LEU A 91 4.65 3.00 -12.97
CA LEU A 91 4.24 1.80 -12.22
C LEU A 91 4.15 0.59 -13.15
N ILE A 92 3.55 0.73 -14.34
CA ILE A 92 3.43 -0.40 -15.30
C ILE A 92 4.83 -0.92 -15.66
N VAL A 93 5.78 -0.04 -15.96
CA VAL A 93 7.16 -0.43 -16.25
C VAL A 93 7.80 -1.14 -15.05
N ALA A 94 7.60 -0.63 -13.85
CA ALA A 94 8.09 -1.25 -12.62
C ALA A 94 7.46 -2.64 -12.40
N LEU A 95 6.15 -2.79 -12.58
CA LEU A 95 5.46 -4.09 -12.43
C LEU A 95 5.96 -5.12 -13.44
N VAL A 96 6.21 -4.72 -14.69
CA VAL A 96 6.81 -5.61 -15.70
C VAL A 96 8.22 -6.03 -15.28
N ALA A 97 9.04 -5.10 -14.80
CA ALA A 97 10.38 -5.42 -14.29
C ALA A 97 10.32 -6.38 -13.09
N TYR A 98 9.40 -6.15 -12.13
CA TYR A 98 9.19 -7.05 -11.00
C TYR A 98 8.64 -8.41 -11.40
N ALA A 99 7.82 -8.48 -12.45
CA ALA A 99 7.38 -9.76 -12.99
C ALA A 99 8.57 -10.56 -13.55
N ILE A 100 9.39 -9.94 -14.39
CA ILE A 100 10.59 -10.58 -14.96
C ILE A 100 11.54 -11.04 -13.85
N MET A 101 11.90 -10.16 -12.91
CA MET A 101 12.78 -10.49 -11.80
C MET A 101 12.19 -11.59 -10.91
N GLY A 102 10.88 -11.55 -10.65
CA GLY A 102 10.18 -12.56 -9.87
C GLY A 102 10.21 -13.93 -10.53
N PHE A 103 9.99 -14.02 -11.85
CA PHE A 103 10.09 -15.29 -12.59
C PHE A 103 11.53 -15.82 -12.61
N MET A 104 12.52 -14.97 -12.86
CA MET A 104 13.92 -15.39 -12.86
C MET A 104 14.37 -15.91 -11.50
N HIS A 105 13.88 -15.33 -10.42
CA HIS A 105 14.25 -15.73 -9.07
C HIS A 105 13.51 -16.99 -8.62
N ALA A 106 12.22 -17.11 -8.91
CA ALA A 106 11.39 -18.27 -8.54
C ALA A 106 11.87 -19.58 -9.20
N SER A 107 12.51 -19.49 -10.35
CA SER A 107 13.06 -20.68 -11.06
C SER A 107 14.28 -21.28 -10.36
N ASN A 108 14.94 -20.58 -9.46
CA ASN A 108 16.24 -20.96 -8.90
C ASN A 108 16.22 -21.34 -7.41
N ASN A 109 15.10 -21.13 -6.70
CA ASN A 109 15.05 -21.36 -5.26
C ASN A 109 13.87 -22.25 -4.86
N GLU A 110 14.15 -23.25 -4.00
CA GLU A 110 13.09 -23.96 -3.27
C GLU A 110 12.50 -23.03 -2.20
N VAL A 111 11.18 -22.86 -2.22
CA VAL A 111 10.48 -22.04 -1.23
C VAL A 111 10.40 -22.81 0.08
N ASP A 112 10.90 -22.22 1.15
CA ASP A 112 10.71 -22.78 2.50
C ASP A 112 9.26 -22.51 2.99
N MET A 113 8.38 -23.44 2.66
CA MET A 113 6.97 -23.38 3.06
C MET A 113 6.78 -23.41 4.57
N SER A 114 7.76 -23.90 5.34
CA SER A 114 7.67 -23.96 6.80
C SER A 114 7.76 -22.54 7.41
N ALA A 115 8.63 -21.69 6.87
CA ALA A 115 8.75 -20.30 7.30
C ALA A 115 7.49 -19.48 6.96
N VAL A 116 6.88 -19.71 5.78
CA VAL A 116 5.62 -19.07 5.40
C VAL A 116 4.49 -19.49 6.34
N GLN A 117 4.44 -20.78 6.70
CA GLN A 117 3.43 -21.31 7.62
C GLN A 117 3.58 -20.71 9.03
N GLN A 118 4.80 -20.60 9.56
CA GLN A 118 5.05 -19.98 10.86
C GLN A 118 4.60 -18.51 10.91
N ILE A 119 4.85 -17.73 9.86
CA ILE A 119 4.39 -16.34 9.77
C ILE A 119 2.86 -16.28 9.72
N SER A 120 2.23 -17.14 8.93
CA SER A 120 0.77 -17.23 8.82
C SER A 120 0.13 -17.57 10.18
N ASP A 121 0.67 -18.57 10.88
CA ASP A 121 0.18 -19.01 12.17
C ASP A 121 0.38 -17.93 13.24
N PHE A 122 1.50 -17.22 13.21
CA PHE A 122 1.75 -16.09 14.10
C PHE A 122 0.74 -14.95 13.88
N ILE A 123 0.48 -14.56 12.63
CA ILE A 123 -0.50 -13.51 12.32
C ILE A 123 -1.90 -13.94 12.77
N THR A 124 -2.30 -15.18 12.49
CA THR A 124 -3.63 -15.70 12.81
C THR A 124 -3.83 -15.86 14.33
N SER A 125 -2.77 -16.21 15.07
CA SER A 125 -2.83 -16.34 16.54
C SER A 125 -2.74 -15.00 17.26
N SER A 126 -2.05 -14.02 16.68
CA SER A 126 -1.79 -12.72 17.31
C SER A 126 -2.86 -11.67 17.01
N SER A 127 -3.69 -11.87 15.98
CA SER A 127 -4.67 -10.90 15.54
C SER A 127 -5.94 -11.57 15.03
N LYS A 128 -7.09 -11.02 15.39
CA LYS A 128 -8.38 -11.44 14.82
C LYS A 128 -8.50 -10.86 13.41
N VAL A 129 -7.93 -11.56 12.44
CA VAL A 129 -8.03 -11.15 11.03
C VAL A 129 -9.50 -11.22 10.61
N SER A 130 -10.14 -10.07 10.47
CA SER A 130 -11.54 -9.96 10.05
C SER A 130 -11.70 -9.01 8.88
N ILE A 131 -12.56 -9.40 7.94
CA ILE A 131 -12.96 -8.54 6.81
C ILE A 131 -13.60 -7.23 7.30
N VAL A 132 -14.18 -7.24 8.49
CA VAL A 132 -14.81 -6.08 9.12
C VAL A 132 -13.80 -4.97 9.42
N ALA A 133 -12.51 -5.32 9.63
CA ALA A 133 -11.44 -4.34 9.79
C ALA A 133 -11.16 -3.48 8.55
N LEU A 134 -11.70 -3.86 7.38
CA LEU A 134 -11.64 -3.05 6.16
C LEU A 134 -12.67 -1.91 6.11
N ILE A 135 -13.64 -1.89 7.03
CA ILE A 135 -14.68 -0.84 7.05
C ILE A 135 -14.09 0.57 7.18
N PRO A 136 -13.19 0.88 8.13
CA PRO A 136 -12.62 2.21 8.27
C PRO A 136 -11.90 2.71 6.99
N PRO A 137 -10.96 1.96 6.39
CA PRO A 137 -10.29 2.43 5.18
C PRO A 137 -11.24 2.54 3.97
N ILE A 138 -12.21 1.64 3.82
CA ILE A 138 -13.20 1.74 2.74
C ILE A 138 -14.06 3.00 2.94
N PHE A 139 -14.49 3.27 4.17
CA PHE A 139 -15.26 4.48 4.49
C PHE A 139 -14.48 5.75 4.08
N VAL A 140 -13.20 5.85 4.44
CA VAL A 140 -12.37 7.01 4.10
C VAL A 140 -12.25 7.19 2.59
N ILE A 141 -12.01 6.10 1.84
CA ILE A 141 -11.92 6.14 0.37
C ILE A 141 -13.23 6.64 -0.23
N VAL A 142 -14.37 6.11 0.21
CA VAL A 142 -15.69 6.51 -0.28
C VAL A 142 -15.99 7.98 0.09
N ALA A 143 -15.71 8.39 1.33
CA ALA A 143 -15.94 9.77 1.78
C ALA A 143 -15.17 10.77 0.92
N VAL A 144 -13.91 10.49 0.60
CA VAL A 144 -13.10 11.37 -0.25
C VAL A 144 -13.55 11.30 -1.71
N ALA A 145 -13.94 10.14 -2.22
CA ALA A 145 -14.51 10.00 -3.56
C ALA A 145 -15.82 10.81 -3.74
N THR A 146 -16.60 10.98 -2.65
CA THR A 146 -17.78 11.83 -2.62
C THR A 146 -17.47 13.32 -2.37
N LYS A 147 -16.21 13.72 -2.51
CA LYS A 147 -15.70 15.11 -2.36
C LYS A 147 -15.73 15.65 -0.93
N MET A 148 -15.81 14.78 0.08
CA MET A 148 -15.58 15.19 1.46
C MET A 148 -14.14 15.68 1.62
N PRO A 149 -13.88 16.81 2.33
CA PRO A 149 -12.52 17.26 2.58
C PRO A 149 -11.70 16.18 3.33
N ALA A 150 -10.40 16.09 3.04
CA ALA A 150 -9.54 15.01 3.55
C ALA A 150 -9.50 14.95 5.08
N ILE A 151 -9.38 16.09 5.76
CA ILE A 151 -9.30 16.15 7.24
C ILE A 151 -10.56 15.60 7.92
N PRO A 152 -11.79 16.05 7.60
CA PRO A 152 -13.01 15.44 8.13
C PRO A 152 -13.15 13.95 7.82
N ALA A 153 -12.77 13.52 6.60
CA ALA A 153 -12.84 12.10 6.21
C ALA A 153 -11.91 11.24 7.06
N LEU A 154 -10.68 11.69 7.31
CA LEU A 154 -9.72 10.99 8.17
C LEU A 154 -10.18 10.95 9.64
N ILE A 155 -10.70 12.05 10.19
CA ILE A 155 -11.23 12.09 11.56
C ILE A 155 -12.39 11.10 11.70
N ALA A 156 -13.35 11.12 10.78
CA ALA A 156 -14.48 10.21 10.79
C ALA A 156 -14.03 8.75 10.65
N GLY A 157 -13.09 8.46 9.75
CA GLY A 157 -12.51 7.12 9.58
C GLY A 157 -11.80 6.63 10.82
N THR A 158 -11.07 7.51 11.52
CA THR A 158 -10.41 7.19 12.79
C THR A 158 -11.45 6.86 13.87
N LEU A 159 -12.50 7.66 14.00
CA LEU A 159 -13.59 7.41 14.97
C LEU A 159 -14.32 6.10 14.69
N ILE A 160 -14.52 5.74 13.42
CA ILE A 160 -15.08 4.43 13.04
C ILE A 160 -14.10 3.32 13.38
N GLY A 161 -12.78 3.54 13.29
CA GLY A 161 -11.74 2.57 13.60
C GLY A 161 -11.58 2.26 15.09
N VAL A 162 -11.87 3.20 15.99
CA VAL A 162 -11.70 3.03 17.45
C VAL A 162 -12.39 1.78 18.00
N PRO A 163 -13.67 1.48 17.67
CA PRO A 163 -14.32 0.27 18.17
C PRO A 163 -13.59 -1.03 17.77
N PHE A 164 -12.96 -1.05 16.61
CA PHE A 164 -12.23 -2.23 16.13
C PHE A 164 -10.93 -2.46 16.89
N PHE A 165 -10.31 -1.41 17.42
CA PHE A 165 -9.15 -1.53 18.30
C PHE A 165 -9.49 -2.25 19.60
N PHE A 166 -10.66 -1.98 20.18
CA PHE A 166 -11.12 -2.65 21.40
C PHE A 166 -11.69 -4.05 21.18
N TRP A 167 -12.04 -4.38 19.93
CA TRP A 167 -12.54 -5.72 19.58
C TRP A 167 -11.40 -6.73 19.32
N ASN A 168 -10.25 -6.26 18.92
CA ASN A 168 -9.11 -7.11 18.58
C ASN A 168 -8.24 -7.38 19.80
#